data_6ba71245abb9a9f23ada05f1c7cff803
#
_entry.id   6ba71245abb9a9f23ada05f1c7cff803
#
_cell.length_a   1.000
_cell.length_b   1.000
_cell.length_c   1.000
_cell.angle_alpha   90.00
_cell.angle_beta   90.00
_cell.angle_gamma   90.00
#
_symmetry.space_group_name_H-M   'P 1'
#
loop_
_entity.id
_entity.type
_entity.pdbx_description
1 polymer ?
#
loop_
_entity_poly.entity_id
_entity_poly.type
_entity_poly.pdbx_seq_one_letter_code
_entity_poly.pdbx_strand_id
1 'polypeptide(L)' 'MSGPWLSADDIAAHVGVTKDTVYSWIADNAMPAHKIGRLWKFQASEVDEWVRRGGAAVSKDPSPPD' A
#
# COMPACT_ATOMS: atom_id res chain seq x y z
N MET A 1 -8.35 -18.52 2.71
CA MET A 1 -8.00 -18.25 1.41
C MET A 1 -7.84 -16.81 1.15
N SER A 2 -6.76 -16.45 0.62
CA SER A 2 -6.54 -15.07 0.37
C SER A 2 -7.34 -14.65 -0.83
N GLY A 3 -7.72 -13.43 -0.89
CA GLY A 3 -8.44 -12.94 -2.03
C GLY A 3 -7.54 -12.82 -3.23
N PRO A 4 -8.05 -12.27 -4.30
CA PRO A 4 -7.24 -12.10 -5.49
C PRO A 4 -6.12 -11.12 -5.25
N TRP A 5 -5.03 -11.32 -5.94
CA TRP A 5 -3.92 -10.41 -5.88
C TRP A 5 -4.27 -9.14 -6.62
N LEU A 6 -3.88 -8.02 -6.06
CA LEU A 6 -4.13 -6.72 -6.68
C LEU A 6 -2.82 -6.17 -7.24
N SER A 7 -2.93 -5.45 -8.33
CA SER A 7 -1.76 -4.78 -8.90
C SER A 7 -1.52 -3.48 -8.16
N ALA A 8 -0.41 -2.83 -8.48
CA ALA A 8 -0.13 -1.52 -7.87
C ALA A 8 -1.22 -0.52 -8.23
N ASP A 9 -1.70 -0.57 -9.45
CA ASP A 9 -2.81 0.30 -9.85
C ASP A 9 -4.06 0.02 -9.04
N ASP A 10 -4.35 -1.26 -8.86
CA ASP A 10 -5.54 -1.65 -8.12
C ASP A 10 -5.46 -1.23 -6.67
N ILE A 11 -4.30 -1.43 -6.05
CA ILE A 11 -4.19 -1.10 -4.65
C ILE A 11 -4.15 0.41 -4.45
N ALA A 12 -3.60 1.14 -5.40
CA ALA A 12 -3.61 2.59 -5.31
C ALA A 12 -5.04 3.10 -5.32
N ALA A 13 -5.87 2.54 -6.19
CA ALA A 13 -7.27 2.93 -6.22
C ALA A 13 -8.00 2.52 -4.96
N HIS A 14 -7.67 1.36 -4.44
CA HIS A 14 -8.30 0.85 -3.23
C HIS A 14 -8.02 1.75 -2.03
N VAL A 15 -6.80 2.22 -1.92
CA VAL A 15 -6.40 3.06 -0.80
C VAL A 15 -6.70 4.53 -1.10
N GLY A 16 -6.80 4.89 -2.35
CA GLY A 16 -7.10 6.27 -2.73
C GLY A 16 -5.87 7.14 -2.88
N VAL A 17 -4.79 6.57 -3.39
CA VAL A 17 -3.56 7.32 -3.59
C VAL A 17 -3.04 7.04 -4.99
N THR A 18 -1.94 7.68 -5.34
CA THR A 18 -1.33 7.44 -6.64
C THR A 18 -0.42 6.23 -6.57
N LYS A 19 -0.10 5.71 -7.74
CA LYS A 19 0.80 4.58 -7.82
C LYS A 19 2.19 4.94 -7.29
N ASP A 20 2.63 6.15 -7.53
CA ASP A 20 3.92 6.61 -7.03
C ASP A 20 3.95 6.56 -5.51
N THR A 21 2.86 6.93 -4.88
CA THR A 21 2.76 6.87 -3.44
C THR A 21 2.87 5.43 -2.95
N VAL A 22 2.25 4.51 -3.67
CA VAL A 22 2.32 3.10 -3.30
C VAL A 22 3.77 2.62 -3.31
N TYR A 23 4.50 2.94 -4.37
CA TYR A 23 5.90 2.53 -4.45
C TYR A 23 6.74 3.16 -3.36
N SER A 24 6.47 4.41 -3.04
CA SER A 24 7.15 5.09 -1.96
C SER A 24 6.92 4.37 -0.63
N TRP A 25 5.69 3.98 -0.40
CA TRP A 25 5.35 3.30 0.85
C TRP A 25 6.02 1.93 0.94
N ILE A 26 6.15 1.24 -0.19
CA ILE A 26 6.85 -0.03 -0.19
C ILE A 26 8.29 0.17 0.26
N ALA A 27 8.92 1.22 -0.25
CA ALA A 27 10.32 1.46 0.06
C ALA A 27 10.53 2.05 1.44
N ASP A 28 9.66 2.94 1.87
CA ASP A 28 9.91 3.71 3.08
C ASP A 28 9.08 3.31 4.27
N ASN A 29 7.89 2.82 4.04
CA ASN A 29 6.95 2.58 5.14
C ASN A 29 6.61 1.11 5.34
N ALA A 30 7.33 0.23 4.68
CA ALA A 30 7.15 -1.21 4.83
C ALA A 30 5.72 -1.67 4.49
N MET A 31 5.16 -1.09 3.48
CA MET A 31 3.84 -1.51 3.03
C MET A 31 3.87 -2.97 2.61
N PRO A 32 2.90 -3.77 3.03
CA PRO A 32 2.90 -5.19 2.64
C PRO A 32 2.75 -5.33 1.14
N ALA A 33 3.74 -5.94 0.54
CA ALA A 33 3.76 -6.15 -0.90
C ALA A 33 4.53 -7.42 -1.20
N HIS A 34 4.17 -8.07 -2.28
CA HIS A 34 4.80 -9.32 -2.66
C HIS A 34 5.25 -9.21 -4.10
N LYS A 35 6.50 -9.51 -4.35
CA LYS A 35 7.01 -9.44 -5.69
C LYS A 35 6.86 -10.79 -6.37
N ILE A 36 6.04 -10.83 -7.39
CA ILE A 36 5.77 -12.04 -8.12
C ILE A 36 6.29 -11.82 -9.52
N GLY A 37 7.40 -12.48 -9.83
CA GLY A 37 8.06 -12.25 -11.09
C GLY A 37 8.60 -10.83 -11.13
N ARG A 38 8.10 -10.04 -12.04
CA ARG A 38 8.53 -8.66 -12.15
C ARG A 38 7.53 -7.67 -11.60
N LEU A 39 6.42 -8.17 -11.08
CA LEU A 39 5.33 -7.29 -10.67
C LEU A 39 5.13 -7.33 -9.18
N TRP A 40 4.77 -6.18 -8.65
CA TRP A 40 4.37 -6.10 -7.26
C TRP A 40 2.89 -6.45 -7.17
N LYS A 41 2.57 -7.33 -6.23
CA LYS A 41 1.19 -7.72 -6.01
C LYS A 41 0.83 -7.48 -4.56
N PHE A 42 -0.41 -7.22 -4.31
CA PHE A 42 -0.87 -6.82 -2.98
C PHE A 42 -2.12 -7.59 -2.62
N GLN A 43 -2.34 -7.73 -1.33
CA GLN A 43 -3.61 -8.26 -0.84
C GLN A 43 -4.30 -7.17 -0.05
N ALA A 44 -5.55 -6.92 -0.39
CA ALA A 44 -6.28 -5.83 0.23
C ALA A 44 -6.34 -5.97 1.74
N SER A 45 -6.52 -7.19 2.23
CA SER A 45 -6.62 -7.39 3.67
C SER A 45 -5.32 -7.02 4.39
N GLU A 46 -4.20 -7.35 3.79
CA GLU A 46 -2.91 -7.01 4.40
C GLU A 46 -2.71 -5.50 4.41
N VAL A 47 -3.03 -4.87 3.30
CA VAL A 47 -2.84 -3.43 3.20
C VAL A 47 -3.79 -2.70 4.14
N ASP A 48 -5.03 -3.17 4.23
CA ASP A 48 -5.99 -2.56 5.13
C ASP A 48 -5.53 -2.65 6.58
N GLU A 49 -4.98 -3.79 6.94
CA GLU A 49 -4.48 -3.98 8.29
C GLU A 49 -3.30 -3.05 8.56
N TRP A 50 -2.41 -2.94 7.59
CA TRP A 50 -1.25 -2.06 7.71
C TRP A 50 -1.68 -0.60 7.86
N VAL A 51 -2.68 -0.18 7.09
CA VAL A 51 -3.20 1.17 7.21
C VAL A 51 -3.83 1.39 8.57
N ARG A 52 -4.56 0.40 9.05
CA ARG A 52 -5.22 0.50 10.34
C ARG A 52 -4.22 0.63 11.47
N ARG A 53 -3.06 0.03 11.31
CA ARG A 53 -2.01 0.13 12.29
C ARG A 53 -1.22 1.41 12.18
N GLY A 54 -1.59 2.28 11.27
CA GLY A 54 -0.95 3.55 11.13
C GLY A 54 0.22 3.57 10.17
N GLY A 55 0.42 2.52 9.37
CA GLY A 55 1.53 2.48 8.47
C GLY A 55 1.53 3.61 7.48
N ALA A 56 0.37 3.91 6.94
CA ALA A 56 0.26 4.99 5.97
C ALA A 56 0.40 6.35 6.62
N ALA A 57 0.14 6.44 7.89
CA ALA A 57 0.22 7.70 8.58
C ALA A 57 1.62 8.03 9.04
N VAL A 58 2.50 7.08 8.96
CA VAL A 58 3.87 7.31 9.35
C VAL A 58 4.59 7.93 8.20
N SER A 59 4.15 8.97 7.67
CA SER A 59 4.77 9.55 6.54
C SER A 59 5.62 10.68 7.01
N LYS A 60 6.71 10.96 6.36
CA LYS A 60 7.46 12.09 6.71
C LYS A 60 6.78 13.32 6.26
N ASP A 61 5.75 13.18 5.53
CA ASP A 61 5.02 14.30 5.05
C ASP A 61 4.22 14.86 6.18
N PRO A 62 4.37 16.08 6.53
CA PRO A 62 3.63 16.66 7.64
C PRO A 62 2.21 17.01 7.25
N SER A 63 1.62 16.28 6.43
CA SER A 63 0.33 16.65 5.96
C SER A 63 -0.61 16.76 7.09
N PRO A 64 -1.39 17.76 7.15
CA PRO A 64 -2.29 17.99 8.23
C PRO A 64 -3.44 17.09 8.12
N PRO A 65 -3.92 16.68 9.21
CA PRO A 65 -5.11 15.89 9.19
C PRO A 65 -6.22 16.79 8.85
N ASP A 66 -7.09 16.47 8.21
CA ASP A 66 -8.12 17.29 7.86
C ASP A 66 -9.11 17.44 8.73
#